data_ef4b4b48189d3c45ee994113f33334fd
#
_entry.id   ef4b4b48189d3c45ee994113f33334fd
#
_cell.length_a   1.000
_cell.length_b   1.000
_cell.length_c   1.000
_cell.angle_alpha   90.00
_cell.angle_beta   90.00
_cell.angle_gamma   90.00
#
_symmetry.space_group_name_H-M   'P 1'
#
loop_
_entity.id
_entity.type
_entity.pdbx_description
1 polymer ?
#
loop_
_entity_poly.entity_id
_entity_poly.type
_entity_poly.pdbx_seq_one_letter_code
_entity_poly.pdbx_strand_id
1 'polypeptide(L)'
;MISRTLMAAIAVLAAAGAVALAPAGAAHAQDAGVTKIRVGYIPIGIYSYFWRARDAGYFKDEKLDVELVPMAGGGQIIPALQSGALQFGISDALGVLNARNGGIPATYVSFNFSQASSDPVHAVLTVDPAIKTAADLKGKSVATNLSYNTDWTMMRAWLRKQNVDLKSITFREIPFPDMLPALRNNTVAAVGATEPFITLGKEQGARVLGYYFTDVQSPVVLSGIVGLLPYVESNKDVVRRFVRAINRALDDYSDPAIVRKTIAANTKIPPAVVEKMGLGKWQANVPPEQIQFWVDAAKKEGIVSSTADLKSLVWQDK
;
A
#
# COMPACT_ATOMS: atom_id res chain seq x y z
N MET A 1 42.93 -11.50 74.96
CA MET A 1 44.33 -12.00 74.95
C MET A 1 44.92 -11.49 73.63
N ILE A 2 45.70 -10.42 73.71
CA ILE A 2 47.12 -10.32 73.39
C ILE A 2 47.34 -10.44 71.87
N SER A 3 47.61 -9.36 71.16
CA SER A 3 48.79 -8.50 71.10
C SER A 3 49.64 -8.86 69.85
N ARG A 4 49.98 -8.02 69.00
CA ARG A 4 51.06 -7.09 68.74
C ARG A 4 51.30 -6.93 67.23
N THR A 5 51.22 -5.75 66.73
CA THR A 5 52.24 -4.74 66.42
C THR A 5 53.39 -5.17 65.52
N LEU A 6 53.62 -4.54 64.38
CA LEU A 6 54.79 -3.69 64.06
C LEU A 6 54.71 -3.23 62.59
N MET A 7 54.71 -2.06 62.40
CA MET A 7 55.37 -0.92 61.77
C MET A 7 56.50 -1.20 60.74
N ALA A 8 56.46 -0.31 59.76
CA ALA A 8 57.53 0.35 58.92
C ALA A 8 57.54 -0.19 57.47
N ALA A 9 57.79 0.60 56.43
CA ALA A 9 58.37 1.92 56.28
C ALA A 9 57.94 2.47 54.90
N ILE A 10 58.01 3.79 54.78
CA ILE A 10 57.81 4.67 53.63
C ILE A 10 58.92 4.46 52.58
N ALA A 11 58.51 4.39 51.28
CA ALA A 11 59.35 4.79 50.17
C ALA A 11 58.52 5.49 49.11
N VAL A 12 58.71 6.81 49.02
CA VAL A 12 58.16 7.69 47.97
C VAL A 12 59.05 7.52 46.75
N LEU A 13 58.53 7.17 45.62
CA LEU A 13 59.11 7.35 44.31
C LEU A 13 58.14 8.01 43.37
N ALA A 14 58.44 9.26 43.04
CA ALA A 14 57.73 10.01 41.99
C ALA A 14 58.12 9.44 40.63
N ALA A 15 57.18 8.98 39.86
CA ALA A 15 57.33 8.71 38.43
C ALA A 15 56.33 9.57 37.64
N ALA A 16 56.90 10.51 36.89
CA ALA A 16 56.15 11.37 35.97
C ALA A 16 55.48 10.50 34.88
N GLY A 17 54.17 10.41 34.93
CA GLY A 17 53.36 9.73 33.91
C GLY A 17 53.09 10.65 32.74
N ALA A 18 53.61 10.30 31.57
CA ALA A 18 53.19 10.86 30.29
C ALA A 18 51.72 10.54 30.02
N VAL A 19 50.88 11.56 29.98
CA VAL A 19 49.51 11.44 29.51
C VAL A 19 49.58 11.25 27.99
N ALA A 20 49.44 10.01 27.53
CA ALA A 20 49.19 9.70 26.13
C ALA A 20 47.76 10.14 25.78
N LEU A 21 47.61 11.24 25.05
CA LEU A 21 46.37 11.56 24.36
C LEU A 21 46.08 10.42 23.38
N ALA A 22 45.13 9.55 23.72
CA ALA A 22 44.55 8.64 22.77
C ALA A 22 43.72 9.45 21.75
N PRO A 23 43.86 9.18 20.45
CA PRO A 23 43.06 9.87 19.46
C PRO A 23 41.59 9.52 19.70
N ALA A 24 40.77 10.56 19.92
CA ALA A 24 39.33 10.45 20.05
C ALA A 24 38.71 9.85 18.77
N GLY A 25 38.03 8.74 18.96
CA GLY A 25 36.87 8.43 18.18
C GLY A 25 37.02 8.24 16.67
N ALA A 26 37.57 7.11 16.24
CA ALA A 26 36.98 6.48 15.09
C ALA A 26 35.55 6.08 15.52
N ALA A 27 34.56 6.89 15.13
CA ALA A 27 33.17 6.47 15.17
C ALA A 27 33.11 5.16 14.37
N HIS A 28 32.98 4.05 15.06
CA HIS A 28 32.68 2.78 14.45
C HIS A 28 31.32 2.99 13.75
N ALA A 29 31.36 3.15 12.42
CA ALA A 29 30.17 2.86 11.61
C ALA A 29 29.83 1.41 11.98
N GLN A 30 28.88 1.24 12.89
CA GLN A 30 28.29 -0.04 13.19
C GLN A 30 27.88 -0.61 11.83
N ASP A 31 28.50 -1.71 11.43
CA ASP A 31 28.12 -2.44 10.24
C ASP A 31 26.65 -2.83 10.49
N ALA A 32 25.75 -2.02 9.93
CA ALA A 32 24.32 -2.20 10.14
C ALA A 32 23.98 -3.54 9.51
N GLY A 33 23.86 -4.57 10.34
CA GLY A 33 23.51 -5.90 9.92
C GLY A 33 22.21 -5.88 9.10
N VAL A 34 21.95 -6.92 8.35
CA VAL A 34 20.73 -7.04 7.54
C VAL A 34 19.50 -6.90 8.45
N THR A 35 18.66 -5.91 8.16
CA THR A 35 17.41 -5.67 8.91
C THR A 35 16.28 -6.46 8.31
N LYS A 36 15.62 -7.29 9.12
CA LYS A 36 14.43 -8.05 8.70
C LYS A 36 13.17 -7.21 8.84
N ILE A 37 12.35 -7.17 7.80
CA ILE A 37 11.03 -6.51 7.80
C ILE A 37 10.01 -7.37 7.06
N ARG A 38 8.76 -7.29 7.48
CA ARG A 38 7.62 -7.97 6.86
C ARG A 38 6.69 -6.93 6.25
N VAL A 39 6.28 -7.13 5.00
CA VAL A 39 5.47 -6.19 4.22
C VAL A 39 4.21 -6.89 3.72
N GLY A 40 3.04 -6.44 4.19
CA GLY A 40 1.75 -6.95 3.75
C GLY A 40 1.30 -6.33 2.42
N TYR A 41 0.84 -7.16 1.48
CA TYR A 41 0.37 -6.68 0.18
C TYR A 41 -0.69 -7.59 -0.42
N ILE A 42 -1.51 -7.08 -1.33
CA ILE A 42 -2.42 -7.88 -2.16
C ILE A 42 -1.64 -8.33 -3.40
N PRO A 43 -1.62 -9.63 -3.77
CA PRO A 43 -0.83 -10.13 -4.90
C PRO A 43 -1.49 -9.85 -6.25
N ILE A 44 -1.65 -8.57 -6.61
CA ILE A 44 -2.18 -8.07 -7.89
C ILE A 44 -1.17 -7.15 -8.58
N GLY A 45 -1.40 -6.85 -9.86
CA GLY A 45 -0.49 -6.07 -10.69
C GLY A 45 -0.09 -4.72 -10.12
N ILE A 46 -1.02 -4.02 -9.45
CA ILE A 46 -0.80 -2.71 -8.82
C ILE A 46 0.40 -2.73 -7.85
N TYR A 47 0.60 -3.83 -7.12
CA TYR A 47 1.66 -3.96 -6.12
C TYR A 47 2.86 -4.78 -6.59
N SER A 48 2.99 -5.02 -7.88
CA SER A 48 4.09 -5.80 -8.48
C SER A 48 5.48 -5.19 -8.26
N TYR A 49 5.57 -3.90 -7.95
CA TYR A 49 6.84 -3.23 -7.63
C TYR A 49 7.56 -3.85 -6.42
N PHE A 50 6.85 -4.49 -5.49
CA PHE A 50 7.48 -5.26 -4.42
C PHE A 50 8.23 -6.47 -4.96
N TRP A 51 7.65 -7.18 -5.94
CA TRP A 51 8.34 -8.29 -6.61
C TRP A 51 9.54 -7.78 -7.39
N ARG A 52 9.39 -6.64 -8.10
CA ARG A 52 10.50 -6.02 -8.82
C ARG A 52 11.64 -5.66 -7.88
N ALA A 53 11.37 -4.99 -6.76
CA ALA A 53 12.38 -4.62 -5.77
C ALA A 53 13.11 -5.85 -5.18
N ARG A 54 12.37 -6.93 -4.93
CA ARG A 54 12.94 -8.21 -4.47
C ARG A 54 13.80 -8.87 -5.55
N ASP A 55 13.24 -9.06 -6.74
CA ASP A 55 13.86 -9.85 -7.82
C ASP A 55 15.07 -9.14 -8.44
N ALA A 56 15.08 -7.81 -8.45
CA ALA A 56 16.23 -6.99 -8.87
C ALA A 56 17.29 -6.82 -7.77
N GLY A 57 17.03 -7.32 -6.55
CA GLY A 57 17.99 -7.25 -5.45
C GLY A 57 18.01 -5.90 -4.71
N TYR A 58 17.09 -4.96 -5.00
CA TYR A 58 17.11 -3.61 -4.44
C TYR A 58 16.97 -3.59 -2.91
N PHE A 59 16.21 -4.52 -2.33
CA PHE A 59 16.15 -4.67 -0.88
C PHE A 59 17.50 -5.13 -0.29
N LYS A 60 18.19 -6.06 -0.96
CA LYS A 60 19.51 -6.55 -0.52
C LYS A 60 20.57 -5.45 -0.59
N ASP A 61 20.56 -4.64 -1.65
CA ASP A 61 21.46 -3.50 -1.80
C ASP A 61 21.32 -2.51 -0.64
N GLU A 62 20.11 -2.39 -0.10
CA GLU A 62 19.79 -1.56 1.07
C GLU A 62 19.92 -2.32 2.40
N LYS A 63 20.58 -3.49 2.41
CA LYS A 63 20.75 -4.35 3.60
C LYS A 63 19.42 -4.68 4.30
N LEU A 64 18.35 -4.91 3.53
CA LEU A 64 17.04 -5.32 4.00
C LEU A 64 16.73 -6.77 3.59
N ASP A 65 16.30 -7.58 4.56
CA ASP A 65 15.70 -8.89 4.34
C ASP A 65 14.17 -8.72 4.42
N VAL A 66 13.52 -8.64 3.25
CA VAL A 66 12.10 -8.32 3.15
C VAL A 66 11.28 -9.56 2.88
N GLU A 67 10.45 -9.95 3.85
CA GLU A 67 9.41 -10.95 3.68
C GLU A 67 8.14 -10.28 3.15
N LEU A 68 7.74 -10.63 1.92
CA LEU A 68 6.48 -10.19 1.31
C LEU A 68 5.36 -11.13 1.76
N VAL A 69 4.39 -10.61 2.53
CA VAL A 69 3.28 -11.36 3.11
C VAL A 69 2.00 -11.10 2.29
N PRO A 70 1.53 -12.08 1.50
CA PRO A 70 0.30 -11.91 0.73
C PRO A 70 -0.92 -11.87 1.66
N MET A 71 -1.82 -10.91 1.42
CA MET A 71 -3.05 -10.68 2.15
C MET A 71 -4.24 -10.73 1.20
N ALA A 72 -5.39 -11.17 1.67
CA ALA A 72 -6.60 -11.24 0.84
C ALA A 72 -7.19 -9.85 0.49
N GLY A 73 -6.94 -8.85 1.33
CA GLY A 73 -7.42 -7.48 1.14
C GLY A 73 -6.80 -6.48 2.11
N GLY A 74 -6.96 -5.19 1.81
CA GLY A 74 -6.40 -4.09 2.61
C GLY A 74 -6.91 -4.02 4.05
N GLY A 75 -8.12 -4.53 4.32
CA GLY A 75 -8.71 -4.54 5.67
C GLY A 75 -7.92 -5.33 6.72
N GLN A 76 -7.05 -6.25 6.30
CA GLN A 76 -6.19 -7.05 7.20
C GLN A 76 -4.87 -6.34 7.54
N ILE A 77 -4.48 -5.32 6.78
CA ILE A 77 -3.15 -4.68 6.87
C ILE A 77 -3.01 -3.87 8.17
N ILE A 78 -3.95 -2.98 8.46
CA ILE A 78 -3.86 -2.11 9.65
C ILE A 78 -3.84 -2.92 10.95
N PRO A 79 -4.70 -3.93 11.17
CA PRO A 79 -4.61 -4.82 12.34
C PRO A 79 -3.26 -5.55 12.43
N ALA A 80 -2.69 -6.00 11.31
CA ALA A 80 -1.40 -6.67 11.29
C ALA A 80 -0.22 -5.73 11.62
N LEU A 81 -0.31 -4.45 11.23
CA LEU A 81 0.64 -3.42 11.66
C LEU A 81 0.52 -3.15 13.17
N GLN A 82 -0.71 -3.07 13.71
CA GLN A 82 -0.94 -2.83 15.13
C GLN A 82 -0.42 -3.97 16.02
N SER A 83 -0.54 -5.21 15.57
CA SER A 83 0.01 -6.37 16.30
C SER A 83 1.53 -6.52 16.16
N GLY A 84 2.19 -5.70 15.31
CA GLY A 84 3.62 -5.85 15.00
C GLY A 84 3.94 -7.02 14.05
N ALA A 85 2.92 -7.72 13.55
CA ALA A 85 3.10 -8.80 12.57
C ALA A 85 3.66 -8.30 11.24
N LEU A 86 3.43 -7.03 10.91
CA LEU A 86 3.99 -6.33 9.75
C LEU A 86 4.67 -5.03 10.21
N GLN A 87 5.71 -4.61 9.50
CA GLN A 87 6.33 -3.29 9.66
C GLN A 87 5.76 -2.29 8.65
N PHE A 88 5.48 -2.75 7.44
CA PHE A 88 4.83 -1.97 6.39
C PHE A 88 3.72 -2.79 5.73
N GLY A 89 2.83 -2.09 5.05
CA GLY A 89 1.83 -2.73 4.21
C GLY A 89 1.28 -1.76 3.18
N ILE A 90 0.40 -2.23 2.31
CA ILE A 90 -0.30 -1.35 1.37
C ILE A 90 -1.54 -0.74 2.03
N SER A 91 -1.91 0.43 1.57
CA SER A 91 -3.20 1.02 1.87
C SER A 91 -3.71 1.83 0.69
N ASP A 92 -5.01 1.84 0.49
CA ASP A 92 -5.66 2.77 -0.42
C ASP A 92 -5.70 4.19 0.18
N ALA A 93 -6.13 5.17 -0.62
CA ALA A 93 -6.11 6.58 -0.22
C ALA A 93 -7.01 6.91 0.99
N LEU A 94 -7.99 6.09 1.32
CA LEU A 94 -8.87 6.24 2.47
C LEU A 94 -8.42 5.45 3.70
N GLY A 95 -7.58 4.41 3.53
CA GLY A 95 -7.20 3.51 4.61
C GLY A 95 -6.49 4.20 5.76
N VAL A 96 -5.51 5.09 5.48
CA VAL A 96 -4.84 5.88 6.54
C VAL A 96 -5.81 6.86 7.18
N LEU A 97 -6.67 7.50 6.41
CA LEU A 97 -7.68 8.43 6.93
C LEU A 97 -8.64 7.72 7.90
N ASN A 98 -9.15 6.55 7.51
CA ASN A 98 -10.01 5.72 8.35
C ASN A 98 -9.30 5.24 9.61
N ALA A 99 -8.04 4.79 9.49
CA ALA A 99 -7.23 4.38 10.63
C ALA A 99 -7.05 5.52 11.64
N ARG A 100 -6.71 6.73 11.15
CA ARG A 100 -6.57 7.94 11.98
C ARG A 100 -7.85 8.33 12.68
N ASN A 101 -9.01 8.24 12.01
CA ASN A 101 -10.30 8.47 12.63
C ASN A 101 -10.62 7.46 13.75
N GLY A 102 -10.15 6.24 13.61
CA GLY A 102 -10.21 5.19 14.63
C GLY A 102 -9.13 5.32 15.72
N GLY A 103 -8.35 6.41 15.74
CA GLY A 103 -7.28 6.63 16.73
C GLY A 103 -5.98 5.85 16.44
N ILE A 104 -5.86 5.21 15.29
CA ILE A 104 -4.67 4.44 14.92
C ILE A 104 -3.68 5.38 14.21
N PRO A 105 -2.43 5.54 14.71
CA PRO A 105 -1.47 6.48 14.16
C PRO A 105 -0.78 5.96 12.89
N ALA A 106 -1.58 5.61 11.87
CA ALA A 106 -1.07 5.18 10.57
C ALA A 106 -0.55 6.38 9.75
N THR A 107 0.45 6.15 8.90
CA THR A 107 1.02 7.16 8.00
C THR A 107 1.50 6.50 6.71
N TYR A 108 1.38 7.21 5.58
CA TYR A 108 2.03 6.78 4.35
C TYR A 108 3.52 7.07 4.43
N VAL A 109 4.34 6.09 4.09
CA VAL A 109 5.79 6.27 3.88
C VAL A 109 6.12 6.45 2.39
N SER A 110 5.21 6.03 1.51
CA SER A 110 5.25 6.26 0.07
C SER A 110 3.82 6.22 -0.47
N PHE A 111 3.46 7.16 -1.35
CA PHE A 111 2.18 7.16 -2.03
C PHE A 111 2.47 7.17 -3.53
N ASN A 112 2.17 6.08 -4.25
CA ASN A 112 2.94 5.76 -5.44
C ASN A 112 2.16 5.18 -6.63
N PHE A 113 0.83 5.04 -6.54
CA PHE A 113 0.05 4.49 -7.65
C PHE A 113 -1.15 5.34 -8.02
N SER A 114 -1.34 5.55 -9.33
CA SER A 114 -2.47 6.28 -9.90
C SER A 114 -2.99 5.61 -11.16
N GLN A 115 -4.18 6.02 -11.59
CA GLN A 115 -4.73 5.67 -12.91
C GLN A 115 -5.33 6.90 -13.59
N ALA A 116 -5.48 6.81 -14.91
CA ALA A 116 -6.13 7.83 -15.73
C ALA A 116 -7.07 7.16 -16.75
N SER A 117 -7.94 7.94 -17.39
CA SER A 117 -8.85 7.43 -18.41
C SER A 117 -8.14 6.88 -19.67
N SER A 118 -6.87 7.23 -19.87
CA SER A 118 -6.02 6.63 -20.91
C SER A 118 -5.57 5.18 -20.59
N ASP A 119 -5.51 4.82 -19.31
CA ASP A 119 -5.13 3.46 -18.87
C ASP A 119 -5.84 3.12 -17.54
N PRO A 120 -7.17 2.87 -17.60
CA PRO A 120 -7.97 2.56 -16.41
C PRO A 120 -7.73 1.13 -15.97
N VAL A 121 -7.58 0.93 -14.65
CA VAL A 121 -7.36 -0.38 -14.05
C VAL A 121 -8.49 -0.82 -13.11
N HIS A 122 -9.61 -0.09 -13.10
CA HIS A 122 -10.84 -0.44 -12.35
C HIS A 122 -12.06 -0.27 -13.23
N ALA A 123 -12.90 -1.33 -13.31
CA ALA A 123 -14.11 -1.32 -14.13
C ALA A 123 -15.28 -2.01 -13.43
N VAL A 124 -16.49 -1.59 -13.75
CA VAL A 124 -17.72 -2.30 -13.40
C VAL A 124 -17.97 -3.38 -14.43
N LEU A 125 -17.99 -4.64 -13.98
CA LEU A 125 -18.25 -5.80 -14.84
C LEU A 125 -19.61 -6.44 -14.53
N THR A 126 -20.27 -6.97 -15.58
CA THR A 126 -21.46 -7.81 -15.49
C THR A 126 -21.40 -8.92 -16.54
N VAL A 127 -22.07 -10.06 -16.25
CA VAL A 127 -22.30 -11.15 -17.21
C VAL A 127 -23.77 -11.25 -17.62
N ASP A 128 -24.67 -10.52 -16.92
CA ASP A 128 -26.12 -10.52 -17.21
C ASP A 128 -26.40 -9.75 -18.52
N PRO A 129 -26.93 -10.39 -19.58
CA PRO A 129 -27.22 -9.74 -20.85
C PRO A 129 -28.30 -8.64 -20.75
N ALA A 130 -29.11 -8.66 -19.71
CA ALA A 130 -30.16 -7.66 -19.48
C ALA A 130 -29.57 -6.33 -18.92
N ILE A 131 -28.38 -6.37 -18.30
CA ILE A 131 -27.75 -5.19 -17.71
C ILE A 131 -26.83 -4.55 -18.76
N LYS A 132 -27.27 -3.47 -19.39
CA LYS A 132 -26.53 -2.76 -20.45
C LYS A 132 -25.92 -1.44 -19.97
N THR A 133 -26.52 -0.85 -18.95
CA THR A 133 -26.17 0.45 -18.38
C THR A 133 -26.16 0.39 -16.85
N ALA A 134 -25.63 1.43 -16.21
CA ALA A 134 -25.69 1.56 -14.74
C ALA A 134 -27.14 1.62 -14.22
N ALA A 135 -28.09 2.17 -15.00
CA ALA A 135 -29.50 2.26 -14.61
C ALA A 135 -30.15 0.88 -14.43
N ASP A 136 -29.70 -0.13 -15.16
CA ASP A 136 -30.20 -1.50 -15.07
C ASP A 136 -29.78 -2.21 -13.77
N LEU A 137 -28.89 -1.59 -12.99
CA LEU A 137 -28.48 -2.08 -11.67
C LEU A 137 -29.50 -1.76 -10.55
N LYS A 138 -30.51 -0.93 -10.84
CA LYS A 138 -31.58 -0.62 -9.87
C LYS A 138 -32.21 -1.89 -9.31
N GLY A 139 -32.33 -2.00 -7.99
CA GLY A 139 -32.87 -3.16 -7.29
C GLY A 139 -31.91 -4.38 -7.23
N LYS A 140 -30.67 -4.26 -7.70
CA LYS A 140 -29.73 -5.36 -7.79
C LYS A 140 -28.61 -5.26 -6.75
N SER A 141 -27.84 -6.36 -6.61
CA SER A 141 -26.63 -6.40 -5.78
C SER A 141 -25.38 -6.09 -6.60
N VAL A 142 -24.51 -5.26 -6.04
CA VAL A 142 -23.22 -4.85 -6.62
C VAL A 142 -22.11 -5.11 -5.61
N ALA A 143 -21.04 -5.79 -6.03
CA ALA A 143 -19.92 -6.05 -5.15
C ALA A 143 -18.80 -5.02 -5.29
N THR A 144 -18.20 -4.68 -4.16
CA THR A 144 -16.92 -3.99 -4.02
C THR A 144 -16.01 -4.82 -3.12
N ASN A 145 -14.69 -4.58 -3.13
CA ASN A 145 -13.76 -5.45 -2.38
C ASN A 145 -13.82 -5.24 -0.86
N LEU A 146 -14.22 -4.06 -0.41
CA LEU A 146 -14.35 -3.70 1.01
C LEU A 146 -15.24 -2.46 1.14
N SER A 147 -16.05 -2.37 2.20
CA SER A 147 -16.86 -1.17 2.50
C SER A 147 -15.98 -0.03 3.03
N TYR A 148 -16.40 1.19 2.75
CA TYR A 148 -15.77 2.44 3.23
C TYR A 148 -14.32 2.67 2.77
N ASN A 149 -13.86 1.95 1.77
CA ASN A 149 -12.59 2.18 1.11
C ASN A 149 -12.76 2.98 -0.21
N THR A 150 -11.66 3.16 -0.95
CA THR A 150 -11.69 3.87 -2.23
C THR A 150 -12.56 3.20 -3.29
N ASP A 151 -12.57 1.87 -3.34
CA ASP A 151 -13.36 1.06 -4.27
C ASP A 151 -14.87 1.30 -4.08
N TRP A 152 -15.34 1.13 -2.85
CA TRP A 152 -16.73 1.38 -2.47
C TRP A 152 -17.14 2.85 -2.69
N THR A 153 -16.28 3.79 -2.32
CA THR A 153 -16.52 5.23 -2.46
C THR A 153 -16.68 5.63 -3.91
N MET A 154 -15.80 5.14 -4.79
CA MET A 154 -15.86 5.44 -6.22
C MET A 154 -17.02 4.74 -6.92
N MET A 155 -17.35 3.51 -6.54
CA MET A 155 -18.53 2.83 -7.06
C MET A 155 -19.81 3.63 -6.77
N ARG A 156 -19.96 4.13 -5.54
CA ARG A 156 -21.11 4.97 -5.15
C ARG A 156 -21.11 6.31 -5.90
N ALA A 157 -19.96 6.95 -6.04
CA ALA A 157 -19.81 8.20 -6.77
C ALA A 157 -20.16 8.01 -8.27
N TRP A 158 -19.70 6.92 -8.87
CA TRP A 158 -20.03 6.55 -10.24
C TRP A 158 -21.51 6.29 -10.46
N LEU A 159 -22.14 5.49 -9.60
CA LEU A 159 -23.57 5.22 -9.66
C LEU A 159 -24.40 6.51 -9.55
N ARG A 160 -24.05 7.44 -8.64
CA ARG A 160 -24.71 8.76 -8.57
C ARG A 160 -24.53 9.57 -9.84
N LYS A 161 -23.31 9.57 -10.43
CA LYS A 161 -23.04 10.25 -11.70
C LYS A 161 -23.88 9.69 -12.85
N GLN A 162 -24.24 8.40 -12.76
CA GLN A 162 -25.14 7.72 -13.69
C GLN A 162 -26.65 7.85 -13.29
N ASN A 163 -26.98 8.73 -12.33
CA ASN A 163 -28.34 8.97 -11.83
C ASN A 163 -29.02 7.73 -11.21
N VAL A 164 -28.22 6.80 -10.64
CA VAL A 164 -28.75 5.63 -9.92
C VAL A 164 -28.93 5.98 -8.44
N ASP A 165 -30.15 5.77 -7.91
CA ASP A 165 -30.40 5.90 -6.47
C ASP A 165 -29.69 4.79 -5.70
N LEU A 166 -28.75 5.17 -4.85
CA LEU A 166 -27.95 4.23 -4.05
C LEU A 166 -28.78 3.41 -3.06
N LYS A 167 -29.96 3.90 -2.64
CA LYS A 167 -30.88 3.14 -1.80
C LYS A 167 -31.46 1.93 -2.51
N SER A 168 -31.46 1.93 -3.84
CA SER A 168 -31.90 0.80 -4.66
C SER A 168 -30.81 -0.26 -4.87
N ILE A 169 -29.56 -0.03 -4.42
CA ILE A 169 -28.43 -0.93 -4.62
C ILE A 169 -28.11 -1.66 -3.32
N THR A 170 -28.00 -2.99 -3.39
CA THR A 170 -27.46 -3.80 -2.29
C THR A 170 -25.97 -3.99 -2.49
N PHE A 171 -25.14 -3.28 -1.69
CA PHE A 171 -23.70 -3.47 -1.74
C PHE A 171 -23.29 -4.77 -1.02
N ARG A 172 -22.34 -5.49 -1.62
CA ARG A 172 -21.72 -6.71 -1.07
C ARG A 172 -20.21 -6.57 -1.04
N GLU A 173 -19.58 -7.11 0.01
CA GLU A 173 -18.13 -7.21 0.08
C GLU A 173 -17.69 -8.56 -0.47
N ILE A 174 -16.88 -8.54 -1.53
CA ILE A 174 -16.32 -9.74 -2.15
C ILE A 174 -14.86 -9.42 -2.54
N PRO A 175 -13.87 -10.17 -2.05
CA PRO A 175 -12.47 -9.98 -2.47
C PRO A 175 -12.31 -10.10 -3.99
N PHE A 176 -11.39 -9.34 -4.58
CA PHE A 176 -11.21 -9.30 -6.03
C PHE A 176 -11.10 -10.67 -6.72
N PRO A 177 -10.36 -11.67 -6.18
CA PRO A 177 -10.27 -13.00 -6.80
C PRO A 177 -11.61 -13.74 -6.89
N ASP A 178 -12.54 -13.43 -5.98
CA ASP A 178 -13.85 -14.12 -5.87
C ASP A 178 -14.96 -13.43 -6.67
N MET A 179 -14.68 -12.25 -7.24
CA MET A 179 -15.70 -11.45 -7.96
C MET A 179 -16.17 -12.10 -9.25
N LEU A 180 -15.26 -12.64 -10.09
CA LEU A 180 -15.66 -13.32 -11.32
C LEU A 180 -16.44 -14.61 -11.06
N PRO A 181 -16.07 -15.49 -10.10
CA PRO A 181 -16.94 -16.57 -9.64
C PRO A 181 -18.31 -16.09 -9.17
N ALA A 182 -18.38 -15.01 -8.38
CA ALA A 182 -19.67 -14.47 -7.89
C ALA A 182 -20.59 -13.99 -9.02
N LEU A 183 -20.05 -13.36 -10.07
CA LEU A 183 -20.80 -13.00 -11.27
C LEU A 183 -21.35 -14.24 -11.99
N ARG A 184 -20.52 -15.24 -12.26
CA ARG A 184 -20.92 -16.46 -12.97
C ARG A 184 -22.00 -17.25 -12.22
N ASN A 185 -21.94 -17.22 -10.90
CA ASN A 185 -22.91 -17.90 -10.03
C ASN A 185 -24.16 -17.03 -9.76
N ASN A 186 -24.29 -15.87 -10.40
CA ASN A 186 -25.38 -14.90 -10.18
C ASN A 186 -25.55 -14.49 -8.72
N THR A 187 -24.48 -14.55 -7.90
CA THR A 187 -24.49 -14.09 -6.50
C THR A 187 -24.66 -12.56 -6.43
N VAL A 188 -24.09 -11.87 -7.40
CA VAL A 188 -24.23 -10.42 -7.61
C VAL A 188 -24.44 -10.11 -9.08
N ALA A 189 -25.08 -8.98 -9.36
CA ALA A 189 -25.39 -8.55 -10.72
C ALA A 189 -24.22 -7.84 -11.41
N ALA A 190 -23.39 -7.16 -10.62
CA ALA A 190 -22.18 -6.49 -11.09
C ALA A 190 -21.10 -6.46 -10.01
N VAL A 191 -19.85 -6.29 -10.41
CA VAL A 191 -18.69 -6.17 -9.52
C VAL A 191 -17.82 -5.00 -9.93
N GLY A 192 -17.22 -4.32 -8.95
CA GLY A 192 -16.12 -3.37 -9.14
C GLY A 192 -14.79 -4.11 -9.18
N ALA A 193 -14.34 -4.50 -10.37
CA ALA A 193 -13.12 -5.28 -10.55
C ALA A 193 -11.90 -4.39 -10.80
N THR A 194 -10.73 -4.90 -10.45
CA THR A 194 -9.42 -4.34 -10.83
C THR A 194 -8.69 -5.29 -11.77
N GLU A 195 -7.63 -4.83 -12.45
CA GLU A 195 -6.76 -5.72 -13.23
C GLU A 195 -6.00 -6.72 -12.30
N PRO A 196 -5.84 -7.97 -12.72
CA PRO A 196 -6.10 -8.56 -14.05
C PRO A 196 -7.55 -9.06 -14.24
N PHE A 197 -8.42 -8.91 -13.25
CA PHE A 197 -9.79 -9.49 -13.27
C PHE A 197 -10.69 -8.81 -14.30
N ILE A 198 -10.39 -7.57 -14.73
CA ILE A 198 -11.09 -6.92 -15.84
C ILE A 198 -10.82 -7.67 -17.14
N THR A 199 -9.55 -7.85 -17.47
CA THR A 199 -9.13 -8.53 -18.70
C THR A 199 -9.56 -10.00 -18.69
N LEU A 200 -9.38 -10.73 -17.59
CA LEU A 200 -9.88 -12.08 -17.42
C LEU A 200 -11.40 -12.18 -17.58
N GLY A 201 -12.14 -11.24 -16.97
CA GLY A 201 -13.59 -11.18 -17.08
C GLY A 201 -14.04 -10.97 -18.52
N LYS A 202 -13.43 -10.04 -19.25
CA LYS A 202 -13.70 -9.80 -20.69
C LYS A 202 -13.44 -11.05 -21.53
N GLU A 203 -12.36 -11.77 -21.31
CA GLU A 203 -12.07 -13.04 -22.00
C GLU A 203 -13.09 -14.12 -21.67
N GLN A 204 -13.76 -14.05 -20.50
CA GLN A 204 -14.83 -14.95 -20.07
C GLN A 204 -16.23 -14.43 -20.42
N GLY A 205 -16.36 -13.40 -21.25
CA GLY A 205 -17.63 -12.86 -21.72
C GLY A 205 -18.27 -11.81 -20.83
N ALA A 206 -17.60 -11.35 -19.78
CA ALA A 206 -18.08 -10.21 -18.99
C ALA A 206 -17.99 -8.91 -19.81
N ARG A 207 -18.97 -8.02 -19.61
CA ARG A 207 -19.02 -6.71 -20.23
C ARG A 207 -18.63 -5.64 -19.22
N VAL A 208 -17.92 -4.60 -19.70
CA VAL A 208 -17.64 -3.38 -18.96
C VAL A 208 -18.84 -2.44 -19.05
N LEU A 209 -19.38 -2.03 -17.92
CA LEU A 209 -20.43 -1.00 -17.85
C LEU A 209 -19.85 0.42 -17.73
N GLY A 210 -18.65 0.56 -17.19
CA GLY A 210 -17.94 1.81 -17.02
C GLY A 210 -16.65 1.63 -16.22
N TYR A 211 -15.82 2.67 -16.22
CA TYR A 211 -14.55 2.71 -15.47
C TYR A 211 -14.74 3.61 -14.24
N TYR A 212 -15.38 3.07 -13.22
CA TYR A 212 -15.97 3.81 -12.09
C TYR A 212 -15.02 4.71 -11.29
N PHE A 213 -13.70 4.55 -11.42
CA PHE A 213 -12.74 5.53 -10.91
C PHE A 213 -12.54 6.68 -11.89
N THR A 214 -12.10 6.37 -13.10
CA THR A 214 -11.68 7.37 -14.08
C THR A 214 -12.85 8.11 -14.73
N ASP A 215 -14.04 7.54 -14.74
CA ASP A 215 -15.26 8.24 -15.11
C ASP A 215 -15.66 9.31 -14.09
N VAL A 216 -15.25 9.16 -12.82
CA VAL A 216 -15.52 10.11 -11.74
C VAL A 216 -14.41 11.16 -11.65
N GLN A 217 -13.16 10.72 -11.56
CA GLN A 217 -11.96 11.55 -11.43
C GLN A 217 -10.80 10.96 -12.22
N SER A 218 -10.23 11.76 -13.13
CA SER A 218 -9.05 11.37 -13.92
C SER A 218 -8.08 12.54 -14.07
N PRO A 219 -6.79 12.39 -13.78
CA PRO A 219 -6.21 11.23 -13.09
C PRO A 219 -6.66 11.11 -11.63
N VAL A 220 -6.52 9.93 -11.05
CA VAL A 220 -6.81 9.67 -9.64
C VAL A 220 -5.69 8.84 -9.02
N VAL A 221 -5.19 9.29 -7.88
CA VAL A 221 -4.20 8.56 -7.07
C VAL A 221 -4.93 7.56 -6.17
N LEU A 222 -4.40 6.37 -6.01
CA LEU A 222 -5.13 5.25 -5.42
C LEU A 222 -4.56 4.74 -4.12
N SER A 223 -3.25 4.51 -4.08
CA SER A 223 -2.65 3.73 -2.99
C SER A 223 -1.20 4.06 -2.75
N GLY A 224 -0.73 3.64 -1.59
CA GLY A 224 0.64 3.77 -1.16
C GLY A 224 1.02 2.73 -0.14
N ILE A 225 2.21 2.89 0.42
CA ILE A 225 2.77 2.05 1.46
C ILE A 225 2.56 2.75 2.80
N VAL A 226 2.03 2.03 3.77
CA VAL A 226 1.69 2.51 5.11
C VAL A 226 2.54 1.83 6.18
N GLY A 227 2.86 2.57 7.24
CA GLY A 227 3.39 2.08 8.50
C GLY A 227 2.68 2.74 9.68
N LEU A 228 2.97 2.30 10.90
CA LEU A 228 2.54 3.01 12.11
C LEU A 228 3.56 4.09 12.48
N LEU A 229 3.10 5.28 12.79
CA LEU A 229 3.95 6.43 13.09
C LEU A 229 4.99 6.16 14.19
N PRO A 230 4.67 5.47 15.32
CA PRO A 230 5.69 5.13 16.32
C PRO A 230 6.83 4.26 15.76
N TYR A 231 6.51 3.28 14.91
CA TYR A 231 7.54 2.45 14.26
C TYR A 231 8.37 3.27 13.27
N VAL A 232 7.70 4.05 12.44
CA VAL A 232 8.33 4.88 11.39
C VAL A 232 9.31 5.88 12.01
N GLU A 233 8.91 6.58 13.08
CA GLU A 233 9.74 7.57 13.76
C GLU A 233 10.94 6.93 14.51
N SER A 234 10.75 5.75 15.07
CA SER A 234 11.82 5.03 15.77
C SER A 234 12.80 4.33 14.84
N ASN A 235 12.43 4.14 13.55
CA ASN A 235 13.22 3.37 12.59
C ASN A 235 13.45 4.14 11.27
N LYS A 236 13.69 5.46 11.35
CA LYS A 236 13.81 6.34 10.17
C LYS A 236 14.82 5.83 9.13
N ASP A 237 15.95 5.28 9.56
CA ASP A 237 16.94 4.70 8.66
C ASP A 237 16.37 3.51 7.86
N VAL A 238 15.63 2.61 8.52
CA VAL A 238 14.97 1.47 7.87
C VAL A 238 13.94 1.98 6.84
N VAL A 239 13.15 2.99 7.22
CA VAL A 239 12.16 3.60 6.31
C VAL A 239 12.83 4.19 5.08
N ARG A 240 13.91 4.98 5.25
CA ARG A 240 14.67 5.58 4.13
C ARG A 240 15.22 4.51 3.19
N ARG A 241 15.86 3.47 3.73
CA ARG A 241 16.40 2.36 2.94
C ARG A 241 15.29 1.62 2.19
N PHE A 242 14.18 1.34 2.86
CA PHE A 242 13.03 0.67 2.25
C PHE A 242 12.43 1.52 1.11
N VAL A 243 12.18 2.81 1.35
CA VAL A 243 11.63 3.72 0.34
C VAL A 243 12.58 3.88 -0.84
N ARG A 244 13.91 3.95 -0.64
CA ARG A 244 14.88 3.98 -1.75
C ARG A 244 14.81 2.72 -2.61
N ALA A 245 14.73 1.53 -2.01
CA ALA A 245 14.59 0.28 -2.75
C ALA A 245 13.29 0.25 -3.57
N ILE A 246 12.18 0.73 -2.98
CA ILE A 246 10.90 0.84 -3.69
C ILE A 246 10.99 1.84 -4.84
N ASN A 247 11.55 3.03 -4.63
CA ASN A 247 11.65 4.06 -5.67
C ASN A 247 12.44 3.55 -6.88
N ARG A 248 13.52 2.80 -6.68
CA ARG A 248 14.24 2.14 -7.79
C ARG A 248 13.34 1.21 -8.61
N ALA A 249 12.48 0.44 -7.94
CA ALA A 249 11.53 -0.42 -8.65
C ALA A 249 10.44 0.37 -9.40
N LEU A 250 10.04 1.52 -8.85
CA LEU A 250 9.08 2.42 -9.50
C LEU A 250 9.70 3.13 -10.72
N ASP A 251 11.00 3.48 -10.65
CA ASP A 251 11.75 4.06 -11.76
C ASP A 251 11.85 3.08 -12.95
N ASP A 252 12.09 1.78 -12.66
CA ASP A 252 12.07 0.73 -13.68
C ASP A 252 10.71 0.62 -14.37
N TYR A 253 9.62 0.97 -13.69
CA TYR A 253 8.25 0.88 -14.18
C TYR A 253 7.86 2.02 -15.14
N SER A 254 8.81 2.90 -15.47
CA SER A 254 8.72 3.77 -16.65
C SER A 254 8.71 2.95 -17.95
N ASP A 255 9.21 1.70 -17.93
CA ASP A 255 9.12 0.74 -19.02
C ASP A 255 8.00 -0.28 -18.79
N PRO A 256 6.89 -0.25 -19.54
CA PRO A 256 5.80 -1.21 -19.43
C PRO A 256 6.23 -2.68 -19.63
N ALA A 257 7.29 -2.93 -20.40
CA ALA A 257 7.78 -4.29 -20.64
C ALA A 257 8.36 -4.90 -19.34
N ILE A 258 9.03 -4.10 -18.52
CA ILE A 258 9.52 -4.54 -17.20
C ILE A 258 8.34 -4.86 -16.29
N VAL A 259 7.29 -4.04 -16.28
CA VAL A 259 6.07 -4.29 -15.50
C VAL A 259 5.45 -5.64 -15.88
N ARG A 260 5.18 -5.84 -17.17
CA ARG A 260 4.58 -7.10 -17.69
C ARG A 260 5.44 -8.31 -17.38
N LYS A 261 6.76 -8.22 -17.60
CA LYS A 261 7.70 -9.29 -17.26
C LYS A 261 7.66 -9.62 -15.76
N THR A 262 7.63 -8.61 -14.90
CA THR A 262 7.57 -8.81 -13.45
C THR A 262 6.27 -9.50 -13.03
N ILE A 263 5.13 -9.07 -13.57
CA ILE A 263 3.83 -9.69 -13.28
C ILE A 263 3.80 -11.14 -13.78
N ALA A 264 4.23 -11.39 -15.00
CA ALA A 264 4.26 -12.74 -15.58
C ALA A 264 5.15 -13.72 -14.78
N ALA A 265 6.30 -13.24 -14.28
CA ALA A 265 7.22 -14.07 -13.49
C ALA A 265 6.70 -14.40 -12.08
N ASN A 266 5.80 -13.61 -11.52
CA ASN A 266 5.36 -13.72 -10.13
C ASN A 266 3.89 -14.13 -9.95
N THR A 267 3.18 -14.37 -11.04
CA THR A 267 1.76 -14.75 -11.01
C THR A 267 1.48 -15.92 -11.94
N LYS A 268 0.31 -16.55 -11.77
CA LYS A 268 -0.22 -17.55 -12.69
C LYS A 268 -1.17 -16.94 -13.74
N ILE A 269 -1.14 -15.62 -13.92
CA ILE A 269 -1.96 -14.96 -14.92
C ILE A 269 -1.49 -15.39 -16.32
N PRO A 270 -2.40 -15.80 -17.22
CA PRO A 270 -2.01 -16.16 -18.58
C PRO A 270 -1.23 -15.04 -19.27
N PRO A 271 -0.13 -15.32 -20.00
CA PRO A 271 0.66 -14.30 -20.67
C PRO A 271 -0.17 -13.38 -21.58
N ALA A 272 -1.14 -13.93 -22.30
CA ALA A 272 -2.05 -13.14 -23.15
C ALA A 272 -2.89 -12.12 -22.37
N VAL A 273 -3.23 -12.39 -21.10
CA VAL A 273 -3.90 -11.46 -20.21
C VAL A 273 -2.94 -10.37 -19.74
N VAL A 274 -1.72 -10.77 -19.35
CA VAL A 274 -0.67 -9.80 -18.93
C VAL A 274 -0.36 -8.80 -20.05
N GLU A 275 -0.35 -9.24 -21.31
CA GLU A 275 -0.12 -8.35 -22.46
C GLU A 275 -1.24 -7.32 -22.69
N LYS A 276 -2.48 -7.68 -22.39
CA LYS A 276 -3.66 -6.85 -22.69
C LYS A 276 -4.12 -6.00 -21.51
N MET A 277 -3.78 -6.40 -20.28
CA MET A 277 -4.28 -5.71 -19.09
C MET A 277 -3.78 -4.26 -19.00
N GLY A 278 -4.62 -3.37 -18.48
CA GLY A 278 -4.21 -2.03 -18.06
C GLY A 278 -3.18 -2.11 -16.95
N LEU A 279 -2.24 -1.18 -16.94
CA LEU A 279 -1.16 -1.14 -15.96
C LEU A 279 -1.35 -0.04 -14.93
N GLY A 280 -1.99 1.09 -15.31
CA GLY A 280 -2.00 2.32 -14.53
C GLY A 280 -0.63 2.99 -14.54
N LYS A 281 -0.36 3.81 -13.53
CA LYS A 281 0.88 4.56 -13.45
C LYS A 281 1.49 4.47 -12.06
N TRP A 282 2.75 4.07 -12.02
CA TRP A 282 3.58 4.14 -10.82
C TRP A 282 4.44 5.40 -10.86
N GLN A 283 4.59 6.03 -9.70
CA GLN A 283 5.43 7.22 -9.56
C GLN A 283 5.91 7.35 -8.12
N ALA A 284 7.17 7.71 -7.93
CA ALA A 284 7.67 8.07 -6.61
C ALA A 284 7.05 9.42 -6.18
N ASN A 285 6.69 9.52 -4.90
CA ASN A 285 6.31 10.78 -4.24
C ASN A 285 5.14 11.54 -4.90
N VAL A 286 3.95 10.96 -4.83
CA VAL A 286 2.72 11.68 -5.16
C VAL A 286 2.54 12.87 -4.20
N PRO A 287 2.34 14.10 -4.69
CA PRO A 287 2.09 15.26 -3.85
C PRO A 287 0.86 15.06 -2.95
N PRO A 288 0.93 15.45 -1.66
CA PRO A 288 -0.18 15.30 -0.71
C PRO A 288 -1.49 15.95 -1.18
N GLU A 289 -1.40 17.00 -1.99
CA GLU A 289 -2.55 17.72 -2.54
C GLU A 289 -3.44 16.82 -3.41
N GLN A 290 -2.87 15.80 -4.04
CA GLN A 290 -3.64 14.83 -4.84
C GLN A 290 -4.52 13.92 -3.98
N ILE A 291 -4.30 13.88 -2.66
CA ILE A 291 -5.14 13.17 -1.70
C ILE A 291 -6.40 13.98 -1.35
N GLN A 292 -6.43 15.30 -1.60
CA GLN A 292 -7.56 16.18 -1.25
C GLN A 292 -8.89 15.66 -1.79
N PHE A 293 -8.90 15.17 -3.04
CA PHE A 293 -10.07 14.55 -3.63
C PHE A 293 -10.69 13.46 -2.71
N TRP A 294 -9.83 12.63 -2.11
CA TRP A 294 -10.28 11.54 -1.23
C TRP A 294 -10.84 12.01 0.09
N VAL A 295 -10.26 13.08 0.65
CA VAL A 295 -10.80 13.71 1.87
C VAL A 295 -12.21 14.26 1.61
N ASP A 296 -12.41 14.91 0.47
CA ASP A 296 -13.71 15.47 0.08
C ASP A 296 -14.72 14.34 -0.22
N ALA A 297 -14.28 13.27 -0.91
CA ALA A 297 -15.10 12.10 -1.15
C ALA A 297 -15.49 11.39 0.15
N ALA A 298 -14.55 11.22 1.10
CA ALA A 298 -14.81 10.61 2.39
C ALA A 298 -15.83 11.41 3.23
N LYS A 299 -15.77 12.74 3.20
CA LYS A 299 -16.77 13.61 3.85
C LYS A 299 -18.15 13.42 3.23
N LYS A 300 -18.22 13.44 1.90
CA LYS A 300 -19.47 13.26 1.16
C LYS A 300 -20.15 11.92 1.46
N GLU A 301 -19.35 10.89 1.71
CA GLU A 301 -19.85 9.55 2.07
C GLU A 301 -20.07 9.35 3.57
N GLY A 302 -19.80 10.37 4.40
CA GLY A 302 -19.92 10.29 5.86
C GLY A 302 -18.89 9.37 6.52
N ILE A 303 -17.78 9.09 5.84
CA ILE A 303 -16.68 8.25 6.35
C ILE A 303 -15.87 9.02 7.39
N VAL A 304 -15.71 10.32 7.20
CA VAL A 304 -14.97 11.22 8.12
C VAL A 304 -15.80 12.45 8.45
N SER A 305 -15.71 12.88 9.70
CA SER A 305 -16.44 14.07 10.19
C SER A 305 -15.60 15.35 10.13
N SER A 306 -14.26 15.25 10.11
CA SER A 306 -13.34 16.39 10.15
C SER A 306 -12.40 16.44 8.94
N THR A 307 -11.81 17.61 8.68
CA THR A 307 -10.69 17.77 7.76
C THR A 307 -9.43 17.17 8.39
N ALA A 308 -8.96 16.05 7.88
CA ALA A 308 -7.60 15.63 8.20
C ALA A 308 -6.61 16.62 7.58
N ASP A 309 -5.59 17.01 8.33
CA ASP A 309 -4.44 17.69 7.74
C ASP A 309 -3.72 16.69 6.83
N LEU A 310 -3.81 16.93 5.52
CA LEU A 310 -3.23 16.05 4.48
C LEU A 310 -1.74 15.85 4.67
N LYS A 311 -1.02 16.90 5.10
CA LYS A 311 0.42 16.81 5.36
C LYS A 311 0.74 15.84 6.48
N SER A 312 -0.19 15.65 7.43
CA SER A 312 -0.02 14.69 8.53
C SER A 312 -0.25 13.25 8.12
N LEU A 313 -0.91 13.00 6.99
CA LEU A 313 -1.16 11.63 6.50
C LEU A 313 0.06 11.00 5.84
N VAL A 314 1.01 11.81 5.38
CA VAL A 314 2.24 11.36 4.72
C VAL A 314 3.42 11.71 5.61
N TRP A 315 4.21 10.70 5.95
CA TRP A 315 5.44 10.89 6.72
C TRP A 315 6.41 11.80 5.97
N GLN A 316 6.90 12.81 6.66
CA GLN A 316 7.92 13.72 6.16
C GLN A 316 9.25 13.35 6.83
N ASP A 317 10.24 13.04 6.03
CA ASP A 317 11.61 12.84 6.50
C ASP A 317 12.20 14.20 6.91
N LYS A 318 12.21 14.47 8.23
CA LYS A 318 12.76 15.68 8.82
C LYS A 318 14.16 15.41 9.35
#